data_c8171d8a19d3c5028ae1e18054ca38e0
#
_entry.id   c8171d8a19d3c5028ae1e18054ca38e0
#
_cell.length_a   1.000
_cell.length_b   1.000
_cell.length_c   1.000
_cell.angle_alpha   90.00
_cell.angle_beta   90.00
_cell.angle_gamma   90.00
#
_symmetry.space_group_name_H-M   'P 1'
#
loop_
_entity.id
_entity.type
_entity.pdbx_description
1 polymer ?
#
loop_
_entity_poly.entity_id
_entity_poly.type
_entity_poly.pdbx_seq_one_letter_code
_entity_poly.pdbx_strand_id
1 'polypeptide(L)'
;MRQSALLKSTAELQWSVLRVPNYALSKRLPSCAVPRQLLIDLERHVQERADALLKGEETERTSTVSVTDSMGTETMRNIEEYPVEVFPDDTRAISVELLAQGEHSLHVSIQFNARPEDSQISICFSGPKPRATAHSVLAGTEKIIGPYRTNHHFFLSKMLWSVIPAVWVAALAIQWRHLKLTWADVAIIVASIGLWTLTVLKPYTMFDTRRNQTKAKWAPRVLNSMLAGLLTVLIYAAVMPLMD
;
A
#
# COMPACT_ATOMS: atom_id res chain seq x y z
N MET A 1 -20.31 6.50 10.98
CA MET A 1 -20.77 5.25 10.34
C MET A 1 -22.03 5.36 9.44
N ARG A 2 -22.91 6.33 9.60
CA ARG A 2 -24.14 6.45 8.75
C ARG A 2 -23.94 7.18 7.42
N GLN A 3 -22.93 8.05 7.27
CA GLN A 3 -22.70 8.82 6.03
C GLN A 3 -22.10 7.99 4.89
N SER A 4 -21.29 6.97 5.19
CA SER A 4 -20.71 6.10 4.16
C SER A 4 -21.71 5.13 3.50
N ALA A 5 -22.81 4.84 4.19
CA ALA A 5 -23.89 3.99 3.63
C ALA A 5 -24.78 4.76 2.65
N LEU A 6 -24.97 6.07 2.86
CA LEU A 6 -25.78 6.92 1.98
C LEU A 6 -25.08 7.22 0.64
N LEU A 7 -23.76 7.40 0.64
CA LEU A 7 -23.00 7.60 -0.59
C LEU A 7 -22.90 6.34 -1.47
N LYS A 8 -22.88 5.13 -0.86
CA LYS A 8 -23.00 3.88 -1.62
C LYS A 8 -24.37 3.71 -2.28
N SER A 9 -25.43 4.10 -1.60
CA SER A 9 -26.82 3.96 -2.10
C SER A 9 -27.09 4.86 -3.31
N THR A 10 -26.56 6.09 -3.33
CA THR A 10 -26.77 7.03 -4.46
C THR A 10 -25.99 6.62 -5.71
N ALA A 11 -24.78 6.09 -5.55
CA ALA A 11 -24.00 5.56 -6.68
C ALA A 11 -24.66 4.32 -7.31
N GLU A 12 -25.19 3.40 -6.51
CA GLU A 12 -25.86 2.20 -7.02
C GLU A 12 -27.20 2.50 -7.73
N LEU A 13 -27.92 3.55 -7.32
CA LEU A 13 -29.21 3.92 -7.92
C LEU A 13 -29.08 4.60 -9.29
N GLN A 14 -27.99 5.31 -9.57
CA GLN A 14 -27.78 5.96 -10.88
C GLN A 14 -27.40 4.97 -11.99
N TRP A 15 -26.87 3.78 -11.65
CA TRP A 15 -26.41 2.79 -12.64
C TRP A 15 -27.51 1.90 -13.21
N SER A 16 -28.73 1.93 -12.67
CA SER A 16 -29.82 1.01 -13.04
C SER A 16 -30.57 1.39 -14.32
N VAL A 17 -30.30 2.55 -14.94
CA VAL A 17 -31.17 3.11 -16.01
C VAL A 17 -30.67 2.83 -17.44
N LEU A 18 -29.39 2.49 -17.65
CA LEU A 18 -28.86 2.26 -19.01
C LEU A 18 -28.54 0.79 -19.26
N ARG A 19 -29.18 0.20 -20.30
CA ARG A 19 -28.94 -1.16 -20.80
C ARG A 19 -27.57 -1.30 -21.54
N VAL A 20 -26.61 -0.44 -21.23
CA VAL A 20 -25.26 -0.53 -21.80
C VAL A 20 -24.48 -1.59 -21.02
N PRO A 21 -23.73 -2.49 -21.70
CA PRO A 21 -22.91 -3.48 -21.01
C PRO A 21 -21.96 -2.79 -20.02
N ASN A 22 -22.07 -3.17 -18.77
CA ASN A 22 -21.27 -2.61 -17.67
C ASN A 22 -20.37 -3.69 -17.10
N TYR A 23 -19.10 -3.34 -16.84
CA TYR A 23 -18.15 -4.23 -16.20
C TYR A 23 -17.39 -3.48 -15.10
N ALA A 24 -17.45 -4.02 -13.89
CA ALA A 24 -16.72 -3.53 -12.75
C ALA A 24 -15.60 -4.50 -12.38
N LEU A 25 -14.39 -3.96 -12.20
CA LEU A 25 -13.20 -4.69 -11.82
C LEU A 25 -12.61 -4.05 -10.59
N SER A 26 -12.33 -4.85 -9.57
CA SER A 26 -11.58 -4.38 -8.39
C SER A 26 -10.39 -5.31 -8.13
N LYS A 27 -9.23 -4.72 -7.84
CA LYS A 27 -8.00 -5.45 -7.53
C LYS A 27 -7.25 -4.77 -6.41
N ARG A 28 -6.70 -5.55 -5.49
CA ARG A 28 -5.80 -5.04 -4.45
C ARG A 28 -4.49 -4.57 -5.08
N LEU A 29 -4.02 -3.42 -4.63
CA LEU A 29 -2.72 -2.92 -5.03
C LEU A 29 -1.61 -3.64 -4.24
N PRO A 30 -0.43 -3.82 -4.84
CA PRO A 30 0.74 -4.31 -4.11
C PRO A 30 1.24 -3.26 -3.12
N SER A 31 2.08 -3.68 -2.19
CA SER A 31 2.84 -2.73 -1.37
C SER A 31 3.73 -1.88 -2.27
N CYS A 32 3.70 -0.56 -2.10
CA CYS A 32 4.42 0.37 -2.95
C CYS A 32 4.86 1.64 -2.20
N ALA A 33 5.88 2.28 -2.73
CA ALA A 33 6.20 3.65 -2.40
C ALA A 33 5.34 4.57 -3.28
N VAL A 34 4.75 5.61 -2.66
CA VAL A 34 3.88 6.56 -3.35
C VAL A 34 4.51 7.96 -3.31
N PRO A 35 5.50 8.24 -4.19
CA PRO A 35 5.98 9.59 -4.39
C PRO A 35 4.95 10.40 -5.19
N ARG A 36 5.03 11.72 -5.11
CA ARG A 36 4.19 12.64 -5.88
C ARG A 36 4.23 12.34 -7.39
N GLN A 37 5.40 11.99 -7.92
CA GLN A 37 5.56 11.66 -9.35
C GLN A 37 4.70 10.48 -9.79
N LEU A 38 4.58 9.44 -8.96
CA LEU A 38 3.70 8.30 -9.26
C LEU A 38 2.24 8.75 -9.43
N LEU A 39 1.77 9.67 -8.57
CA LEU A 39 0.39 10.18 -8.64
C LEU A 39 0.16 11.00 -9.91
N ILE A 40 1.13 11.85 -10.29
CA ILE A 40 1.08 12.62 -11.55
C ILE A 40 1.02 11.67 -12.76
N ASP A 41 1.86 10.64 -12.77
CA ASP A 41 1.91 9.68 -13.88
C ASP A 41 0.62 8.85 -13.95
N LEU A 42 0.04 8.48 -12.81
CA LEU A 42 -1.23 7.76 -12.73
C LEU A 42 -2.40 8.64 -13.21
N GLU A 43 -2.48 9.87 -12.73
CA GLU A 43 -3.51 10.82 -13.12
C GLU A 43 -3.47 11.05 -14.63
N ARG A 44 -2.28 11.37 -15.17
CA ARG A 44 -2.08 11.55 -16.61
C ARG A 44 -2.50 10.31 -17.41
N HIS A 45 -2.07 9.13 -16.98
CA HIS A 45 -2.41 7.88 -17.66
C HIS A 45 -3.92 7.65 -17.70
N VAL A 46 -4.61 7.85 -16.59
CA VAL A 46 -6.06 7.64 -16.51
C VAL A 46 -6.79 8.66 -17.37
N GLN A 47 -6.34 9.92 -17.40
CA GLN A 47 -6.88 10.96 -18.29
C GLN A 47 -6.66 10.62 -19.76
N GLU A 48 -5.44 10.23 -20.18
CA GLU A 48 -5.13 9.82 -21.55
C GLU A 48 -5.99 8.63 -21.99
N ARG A 49 -6.24 7.67 -21.07
CA ARG A 49 -7.12 6.54 -21.35
C ARG A 49 -8.57 6.93 -21.52
N ALA A 50 -9.07 7.85 -20.69
CA ALA A 50 -10.40 8.40 -20.84
C ALA A 50 -10.55 9.11 -22.19
N ASP A 51 -9.56 9.92 -22.58
CA ASP A 51 -9.52 10.61 -23.87
C ASP A 51 -9.56 9.65 -25.07
N ALA A 52 -8.80 8.57 -24.98
CA ALA A 52 -8.73 7.57 -26.02
C ALA A 52 -10.03 6.75 -26.16
N LEU A 53 -10.69 6.46 -25.05
CA LEU A 53 -11.89 5.62 -24.99
C LEU A 53 -13.16 6.39 -25.34
N LEU A 54 -13.22 7.69 -24.98
CA LEU A 54 -14.40 8.54 -25.14
C LEU A 54 -14.18 9.59 -26.23
N LYS A 55 -13.31 9.28 -27.20
CA LYS A 55 -12.95 10.19 -28.28
C LYS A 55 -14.17 10.48 -29.17
N GLY A 56 -14.50 11.76 -29.31
CA GLY A 56 -15.61 12.22 -30.15
C GLY A 56 -16.95 12.31 -29.43
N GLU A 57 -17.01 12.00 -28.15
CA GLU A 57 -18.20 12.17 -27.32
C GLU A 57 -18.12 13.50 -26.54
N GLU A 58 -19.29 14.16 -26.38
CA GLU A 58 -19.42 15.21 -25.35
C GLU A 58 -19.40 14.53 -23.99
N THR A 59 -18.28 14.65 -23.29
CA THR A 59 -18.09 14.00 -22.00
C THR A 59 -17.87 15.01 -20.89
N GLU A 60 -18.64 14.88 -19.83
CA GLU A 60 -18.35 15.56 -18.57
C GLU A 60 -17.27 14.76 -17.82
N ARG A 61 -16.20 15.47 -17.43
CA ARG A 61 -15.05 14.83 -16.76
C ARG A 61 -14.78 15.52 -15.43
N THR A 62 -14.62 14.68 -14.43
CA THR A 62 -14.21 15.10 -13.10
C THR A 62 -13.04 14.28 -12.66
N SER A 63 -11.88 14.91 -12.50
CA SER A 63 -10.70 14.31 -11.85
C SER A 63 -10.62 14.84 -10.43
N THR A 64 -10.31 13.97 -9.50
CA THR A 64 -10.23 14.33 -8.09
C THR A 64 -9.08 13.55 -7.45
N VAL A 65 -8.21 14.27 -6.76
CA VAL A 65 -7.17 13.68 -5.91
C VAL A 65 -7.49 14.04 -4.47
N SER A 66 -7.50 13.05 -3.58
CA SER A 66 -7.75 13.28 -2.16
C SER A 66 -6.59 12.77 -1.33
N VAL A 67 -6.11 13.60 -0.40
CA VAL A 67 -5.09 13.25 0.58
C VAL A 67 -5.74 13.25 1.95
N THR A 68 -5.67 12.14 2.65
CA THR A 68 -6.25 11.96 3.99
C THR A 68 -5.14 11.79 5.02
N ASP A 69 -5.16 12.61 6.03
CA ASP A 69 -4.28 12.56 7.20
C ASP A 69 -5.07 12.43 8.51
N SER A 70 -4.45 12.72 9.65
CA SER A 70 -5.11 12.69 10.97
C SER A 70 -6.06 13.86 11.19
N MET A 71 -5.88 14.96 10.45
CA MET A 71 -6.67 16.20 10.60
C MET A 71 -7.93 16.17 9.73
N GLY A 72 -7.91 15.39 8.63
CA GLY A 72 -9.04 15.32 7.71
C GLY A 72 -8.67 14.85 6.31
N THR A 73 -9.51 15.21 5.35
CA THR A 73 -9.30 14.91 3.93
C THR A 73 -9.31 16.20 3.14
N GLU A 74 -8.21 16.46 2.46
CA GLU A 74 -8.08 17.54 1.49
C GLU A 74 -8.34 16.98 0.09
N THR A 75 -9.18 17.66 -0.68
CA THR A 75 -9.58 17.24 -2.02
C THR A 75 -9.26 18.34 -3.03
N MET A 76 -8.61 17.95 -4.13
CA MET A 76 -8.17 18.83 -5.19
C MET A 76 -8.50 18.23 -6.57
N ARG A 77 -8.45 19.03 -7.61
CA ARG A 77 -8.73 18.57 -8.98
C ARG A 77 -7.60 17.76 -9.58
N ASN A 78 -6.37 18.13 -9.27
CA ASN A 78 -5.17 17.41 -9.72
C ASN A 78 -4.10 17.47 -8.62
N ILE A 79 -3.14 16.55 -8.68
CA ILE A 79 -2.05 16.47 -7.69
C ILE A 79 -1.08 17.68 -7.78
N GLU A 80 -1.04 18.37 -8.91
CA GLU A 80 -0.16 19.53 -9.10
C GLU A 80 -0.62 20.73 -8.26
N GLU A 81 -1.93 20.82 -7.96
CA GLU A 81 -2.50 21.82 -7.08
C GLU A 81 -2.09 21.63 -5.60
N TYR A 82 -1.58 20.44 -5.24
CA TYR A 82 -1.14 20.20 -3.87
C TYR A 82 0.06 21.08 -3.53
N PRO A 83 -0.07 21.96 -2.52
CA PRO A 83 0.86 23.07 -2.31
C PRO A 83 2.22 22.65 -1.78
N VAL A 84 2.36 21.39 -1.35
CA VAL A 84 3.57 20.89 -0.70
C VAL A 84 4.18 19.78 -1.53
N GLU A 85 5.51 19.80 -1.70
CA GLU A 85 6.22 18.73 -2.43
C GLU A 85 6.20 17.37 -1.71
N VAL A 86 6.05 17.41 -0.39
CA VAL A 86 6.13 16.24 0.48
C VAL A 86 4.83 16.15 1.29
N PHE A 87 4.23 14.97 1.34
CA PHE A 87 2.99 14.74 2.08
C PHE A 87 3.18 14.92 3.59
N PRO A 88 2.11 15.25 4.35
CA PRO A 88 2.12 15.28 5.81
C PRO A 88 2.60 13.95 6.42
N ASP A 89 3.29 14.02 7.55
CA ASP A 89 3.89 12.83 8.20
C ASP A 89 2.87 11.80 8.70
N ASP A 90 1.64 12.20 8.87
CA ASP A 90 0.51 11.40 9.32
C ASP A 90 -0.47 11.03 8.19
N THR A 91 -0.05 11.17 6.93
CA THR A 91 -0.83 10.72 5.77
C THR A 91 -1.19 9.25 5.90
N ARG A 92 -2.49 8.96 5.79
CA ARG A 92 -3.09 7.63 5.94
C ARG A 92 -3.55 7.04 4.63
N ALA A 93 -4.08 7.88 3.74
CA ALA A 93 -4.56 7.46 2.44
C ALA A 93 -4.40 8.56 1.41
N ILE A 94 -4.20 8.15 0.15
CA ILE A 94 -4.27 9.02 -1.02
C ILE A 94 -5.13 8.30 -2.03
N SER A 95 -6.13 9.00 -2.59
CA SER A 95 -6.94 8.48 -3.68
C SER A 95 -6.81 9.35 -4.92
N VAL A 96 -6.83 8.70 -6.08
CA VAL A 96 -6.94 9.32 -7.40
C VAL A 96 -8.20 8.78 -8.04
N GLU A 97 -9.14 9.64 -8.35
CA GLU A 97 -10.41 9.29 -8.95
C GLU A 97 -10.62 10.06 -10.24
N LEU A 98 -11.07 9.35 -11.26
CA LEU A 98 -11.54 9.94 -12.51
C LEU A 98 -12.93 9.40 -12.81
N LEU A 99 -13.85 10.31 -13.02
CA LEU A 99 -15.18 10.03 -13.53
C LEU A 99 -15.32 10.74 -14.87
N ALA A 100 -15.59 9.98 -15.92
CA ALA A 100 -15.91 10.49 -17.25
C ALA A 100 -17.26 9.92 -17.68
N GLN A 101 -18.21 10.79 -18.00
CA GLN A 101 -19.60 10.45 -18.34
C GLN A 101 -19.97 11.05 -19.69
N GLY A 102 -20.57 10.23 -20.56
CA GLY A 102 -21.09 10.56 -21.87
C GLY A 102 -22.03 9.46 -22.35
N GLU A 103 -22.04 9.12 -23.63
CA GLU A 103 -22.70 7.94 -24.18
C GLU A 103 -22.12 6.66 -23.53
N HIS A 104 -20.82 6.66 -23.31
CA HIS A 104 -20.09 5.68 -22.52
C HIS A 104 -19.60 6.31 -21.20
N SER A 105 -19.28 5.48 -20.22
CA SER A 105 -18.77 5.99 -18.96
C SER A 105 -17.57 5.20 -18.46
N LEU A 106 -16.60 5.93 -17.91
CA LEU A 106 -15.42 5.37 -17.26
C LEU A 106 -15.29 5.96 -15.86
N HIS A 107 -15.25 5.10 -14.86
CA HIS A 107 -14.90 5.46 -13.49
C HIS A 107 -13.70 4.66 -13.05
N VAL A 108 -12.63 5.35 -12.70
CA VAL A 108 -11.39 4.77 -12.16
C VAL A 108 -11.16 5.36 -10.80
N SER A 109 -10.99 4.51 -9.80
CA SER A 109 -10.62 4.91 -8.45
C SER A 109 -9.40 4.09 -8.02
N ILE A 110 -8.31 4.78 -7.69
CA ILE A 110 -7.05 4.19 -7.24
C ILE A 110 -6.82 4.70 -5.82
N GLN A 111 -6.86 3.82 -4.85
CA GLN A 111 -6.70 4.16 -3.45
C GLN A 111 -5.45 3.51 -2.86
N PHE A 112 -4.54 4.34 -2.40
CA PHE A 112 -3.38 3.95 -1.61
C PHE A 112 -3.67 4.19 -0.14
N ASN A 113 -3.52 3.16 0.68
CA ASN A 113 -3.78 3.26 2.11
C ASN A 113 -2.60 2.68 2.90
N ALA A 114 -2.36 3.18 4.10
CA ALA A 114 -1.39 2.61 5.02
C ALA A 114 -1.70 1.15 5.38
N ARG A 115 -2.97 0.74 5.25
CA ARG A 115 -3.44 -0.64 5.47
C ARG A 115 -3.54 -1.41 4.15
N PRO A 116 -3.06 -2.67 4.12
CA PRO A 116 -3.09 -3.48 2.91
C PRO A 116 -4.50 -3.80 2.39
N GLU A 117 -5.47 -3.96 3.29
CA GLU A 117 -6.86 -4.28 2.94
C GLU A 117 -7.59 -3.15 2.21
N ASP A 118 -7.18 -1.90 2.44
CA ASP A 118 -7.83 -0.71 1.92
C ASP A 118 -7.11 -0.14 0.68
N SER A 119 -5.98 -0.74 0.27
CA SER A 119 -5.25 -0.33 -0.93
C SER A 119 -5.79 -1.09 -2.13
N GLN A 120 -6.50 -0.40 -3.01
CA GLN A 120 -7.18 -1.03 -4.15
C GLN A 120 -7.28 -0.11 -5.37
N ILE A 121 -7.41 -0.73 -6.53
CA ILE A 121 -7.87 -0.10 -7.76
C ILE A 121 -9.24 -0.63 -8.11
N SER A 122 -10.16 0.26 -8.43
CA SER A 122 -11.49 -0.05 -8.91
C SER A 122 -11.71 0.63 -10.26
N ILE A 123 -12.15 -0.14 -11.25
CA ILE A 123 -12.40 0.34 -12.60
C ILE A 123 -13.80 -0.11 -12.98
N CYS A 124 -14.66 0.84 -13.33
CA CYS A 124 -15.98 0.57 -13.87
C CYS A 124 -16.07 1.20 -15.25
N PHE A 125 -16.37 0.41 -16.25
CA PHE A 125 -16.54 0.88 -17.62
C PHE A 125 -17.87 0.40 -18.20
N SER A 126 -18.60 1.34 -18.80
CA SER A 126 -19.84 1.09 -19.54
C SER A 126 -19.63 1.49 -21.01
N GLY A 127 -19.66 0.53 -21.90
CA GLY A 127 -19.40 0.76 -23.32
C GLY A 127 -19.06 -0.53 -24.08
N PRO A 128 -18.51 -0.42 -25.30
CA PRO A 128 -18.15 -1.57 -26.12
C PRO A 128 -16.99 -2.35 -25.50
N LYS A 129 -17.12 -3.69 -25.49
CA LYS A 129 -16.11 -4.61 -24.95
C LYS A 129 -15.63 -4.24 -23.53
N PRO A 130 -16.56 -4.05 -22.55
CA PRO A 130 -16.25 -3.40 -21.29
C PRO A 130 -15.18 -4.15 -20.47
N ARG A 131 -15.19 -5.48 -20.52
CA ARG A 131 -14.20 -6.31 -19.84
C ARG A 131 -12.78 -6.08 -20.39
N ALA A 132 -12.62 -6.10 -21.70
CA ALA A 132 -11.31 -5.93 -22.34
C ALA A 132 -10.74 -4.53 -22.06
N THR A 133 -11.61 -3.52 -22.11
CA THR A 133 -11.26 -2.13 -21.79
C THR A 133 -10.81 -1.98 -20.34
N ALA A 134 -11.58 -2.47 -19.37
CA ALA A 134 -11.22 -2.40 -17.96
C ALA A 134 -9.87 -3.10 -17.67
N HIS A 135 -9.64 -4.27 -18.26
CA HIS A 135 -8.35 -4.96 -18.14
C HIS A 135 -7.19 -4.19 -18.79
N SER A 136 -7.42 -3.51 -19.92
CA SER A 136 -6.40 -2.67 -20.55
C SER A 136 -6.00 -1.48 -19.69
N VAL A 137 -6.98 -0.80 -19.07
CA VAL A 137 -6.73 0.29 -18.11
C VAL A 137 -5.96 -0.23 -16.89
N LEU A 138 -6.39 -1.37 -16.33
CA LEU A 138 -5.70 -2.00 -15.20
C LEU A 138 -4.24 -2.32 -15.54
N ALA A 139 -3.98 -2.96 -16.67
CA ALA A 139 -2.63 -3.34 -17.08
C ALA A 139 -1.71 -2.12 -17.25
N GLY A 140 -2.22 -1.03 -17.81
CA GLY A 140 -1.50 0.24 -17.91
C GLY A 140 -1.17 0.84 -16.54
N THR A 141 -2.14 0.87 -15.64
CA THR A 141 -1.95 1.34 -14.26
C THR A 141 -0.93 0.47 -13.52
N GLU A 142 -1.00 -0.85 -13.64
CA GLU A 142 -0.04 -1.76 -13.02
C GLU A 142 1.38 -1.59 -13.56
N LYS A 143 1.53 -1.26 -14.85
CA LYS A 143 2.83 -0.97 -15.45
C LYS A 143 3.47 0.27 -14.82
N ILE A 144 2.68 1.31 -14.53
CA ILE A 144 3.15 2.54 -13.89
C ILE A 144 3.50 2.29 -12.43
N ILE A 145 2.71 1.51 -11.69
CA ILE A 145 2.97 1.17 -10.29
C ILE A 145 4.17 0.21 -10.16
N GLY A 146 4.44 -0.60 -11.18
CA GLY A 146 5.47 -1.64 -11.15
C GLY A 146 6.83 -1.21 -10.58
N PRO A 147 7.45 -0.12 -11.07
CA PRO A 147 8.75 0.37 -10.57
C PRO A 147 8.74 0.79 -9.10
N TYR A 148 7.59 1.16 -8.56
CA TYR A 148 7.41 1.62 -7.19
C TYR A 148 7.01 0.51 -6.21
N ARG A 149 6.89 -0.75 -6.68
CA ARG A 149 6.59 -1.89 -5.81
C ARG A 149 7.66 -2.09 -4.76
N THR A 150 7.22 -2.42 -3.56
CA THR A 150 8.09 -2.77 -2.44
C THR A 150 7.78 -4.19 -1.97
N ASN A 151 8.76 -4.84 -1.32
CA ASN A 151 8.55 -6.18 -0.76
C ASN A 151 7.99 -6.13 0.68
N HIS A 152 7.43 -4.99 1.08
CA HIS A 152 6.97 -4.79 2.46
C HIS A 152 5.78 -5.67 2.83
N HIS A 153 4.99 -6.14 1.85
CA HIS A 153 3.88 -7.08 2.07
C HIS A 153 4.32 -8.36 2.78
N PHE A 154 5.57 -8.80 2.55
CA PHE A 154 6.11 -9.99 3.20
C PHE A 154 6.18 -9.82 4.72
N PHE A 155 6.63 -8.66 5.20
CA PHE A 155 6.75 -8.37 6.64
C PHE A 155 5.41 -8.15 7.33
N LEU A 156 4.36 -7.87 6.59
CA LEU A 156 2.99 -7.66 7.08
C LEU A 156 2.11 -8.89 6.89
N SER A 157 2.67 -10.00 6.39
CA SER A 157 1.91 -11.23 6.21
C SER A 157 1.45 -11.78 7.57
N LYS A 158 0.17 -12.20 7.64
CA LYS A 158 -0.40 -12.83 8.84
C LYS A 158 0.39 -14.07 9.28
N MET A 159 1.03 -14.76 8.31
CA MET A 159 1.85 -15.94 8.56
C MET A 159 3.07 -15.59 9.42
N LEU A 160 3.80 -14.51 9.14
CA LEU A 160 4.93 -14.06 9.95
C LEU A 160 4.50 -13.72 11.38
N TRP A 161 3.37 -13.05 11.53
CA TRP A 161 2.82 -12.68 12.83
C TRP A 161 2.34 -13.88 13.65
N SER A 162 1.94 -14.98 13.03
CA SER A 162 1.58 -16.22 13.74
C SER A 162 2.81 -17.06 14.12
N VAL A 163 3.86 -17.03 13.29
CA VAL A 163 5.09 -17.80 13.55
C VAL A 163 5.88 -17.23 14.73
N ILE A 164 5.95 -15.92 14.87
CA ILE A 164 6.70 -15.28 15.96
C ILE A 164 6.21 -15.73 17.34
N PRO A 165 4.90 -15.62 17.69
CA PRO A 165 4.40 -16.11 18.98
C PRO A 165 4.59 -17.62 19.15
N ALA A 166 4.44 -18.41 18.09
CA ALA A 166 4.63 -19.87 18.16
C ALA A 166 6.08 -20.23 18.52
N VAL A 167 7.06 -19.54 17.93
CA VAL A 167 8.49 -19.71 18.24
C VAL A 167 8.76 -19.29 19.69
N TRP A 168 8.15 -18.19 20.17
CA TRP A 168 8.26 -17.74 21.56
C TRP A 168 7.69 -18.76 22.55
N VAL A 169 6.49 -19.28 22.26
CA VAL A 169 5.86 -20.31 23.11
C VAL A 169 6.70 -21.58 23.14
N ALA A 170 7.24 -22.01 22.01
CA ALA A 170 8.12 -23.17 21.94
C ALA A 170 9.41 -22.94 22.73
N ALA A 171 10.06 -21.78 22.61
CA ALA A 171 11.26 -21.43 23.35
C ALA A 171 10.99 -21.41 24.86
N LEU A 172 9.89 -20.80 25.32
CA LEU A 172 9.48 -20.77 26.72
C LEU A 172 9.18 -22.18 27.24
N ALA A 173 8.55 -23.06 26.46
CA ALA A 173 8.25 -24.44 26.88
C ALA A 173 9.54 -25.27 27.07
N ILE A 174 10.53 -25.06 26.22
CA ILE A 174 11.85 -25.71 26.33
C ILE A 174 12.57 -25.18 27.59
N GLN A 175 12.54 -23.89 27.80
CA GLN A 175 13.21 -23.21 28.91
C GLN A 175 12.60 -23.57 30.28
N TRP A 176 11.27 -23.79 30.35
CA TRP A 176 10.60 -24.25 31.57
C TRP A 176 11.19 -25.55 32.12
N ARG A 177 11.74 -26.38 31.27
CA ARG A 177 12.38 -27.66 31.65
C ARG A 177 13.77 -27.49 32.23
N HIS A 178 14.52 -26.43 31.90
CA HIS A 178 15.94 -26.33 32.20
C HIS A 178 16.33 -25.14 33.08
N LEU A 179 15.44 -24.17 33.34
CA LEU A 179 15.66 -22.97 34.18
C LEU A 179 16.97 -22.18 33.90
N LYS A 180 17.63 -22.43 32.77
CA LYS A 180 18.86 -21.72 32.38
C LYS A 180 18.60 -21.01 31.03
N LEU A 181 18.84 -19.70 31.02
CA LEU A 181 18.83 -18.92 29.78
C LEU A 181 19.95 -19.43 28.88
N THR A 182 19.59 -19.98 27.73
CA THR A 182 20.57 -20.44 26.75
C THR A 182 20.86 -19.35 25.73
N TRP A 183 22.00 -19.45 25.05
CA TRP A 183 22.34 -18.54 23.93
C TRP A 183 21.32 -18.60 22.79
N ALA A 184 20.65 -19.74 22.61
CA ALA A 184 19.55 -19.88 21.65
C ALA A 184 18.38 -18.97 21.99
N ASP A 185 18.04 -18.83 23.27
CA ASP A 185 16.96 -17.94 23.72
C ASP A 185 17.30 -16.47 23.44
N VAL A 186 18.54 -16.07 23.71
CA VAL A 186 19.02 -14.71 23.40
C VAL A 186 18.93 -14.44 21.89
N ALA A 187 19.35 -15.38 21.05
CA ALA A 187 19.27 -15.26 19.59
C ALA A 187 17.81 -15.10 19.12
N ILE A 188 16.87 -15.89 19.68
CA ILE A 188 15.43 -15.80 19.35
C ILE A 188 14.87 -14.43 19.75
N ILE A 189 15.22 -13.92 20.94
CA ILE A 189 14.79 -12.60 21.41
C ILE A 189 15.28 -11.51 20.44
N VAL A 190 16.57 -11.51 20.12
CA VAL A 190 17.18 -10.52 19.21
C VAL A 190 16.56 -10.59 17.81
N ALA A 191 16.36 -11.79 17.29
CA ALA A 191 15.70 -11.99 15.98
C ALA A 191 14.25 -11.48 15.98
N SER A 192 13.51 -11.71 17.07
CA SER A 192 12.12 -11.26 17.21
C SER A 192 12.03 -9.74 17.30
N ILE A 193 12.90 -9.09 18.09
CA ILE A 193 13.00 -7.64 18.18
C ILE A 193 13.38 -7.05 16.81
N GLY A 194 14.34 -7.67 16.11
CA GLY A 194 14.75 -7.28 14.78
C GLY A 194 13.58 -7.33 13.78
N LEU A 195 12.85 -8.42 13.76
CA LEU A 195 11.69 -8.60 12.88
C LEU A 195 10.58 -7.59 13.23
N TRP A 196 10.28 -7.37 14.50
CA TRP A 196 9.32 -6.37 14.96
C TRP A 196 9.72 -4.95 14.51
N THR A 197 11.01 -4.61 14.67
CA THR A 197 11.54 -3.31 14.21
C THR A 197 11.38 -3.13 12.70
N LEU A 198 11.61 -4.18 11.91
CA LEU A 198 11.40 -4.15 10.46
C LEU A 198 9.95 -3.90 10.08
N THR A 199 8.98 -4.47 10.80
CA THR A 199 7.55 -4.22 10.52
C THR A 199 7.14 -2.79 10.81
N VAL A 200 7.70 -2.18 11.86
CA VAL A 200 7.44 -0.78 12.22
C VAL A 200 8.10 0.20 11.23
N LEU A 201 9.29 -0.16 10.72
CA LEU A 201 10.04 0.68 9.78
C LEU A 201 9.53 0.61 8.34
N LYS A 202 8.84 -0.47 7.96
CA LYS A 202 8.42 -0.72 6.58
C LYS A 202 6.88 -0.83 6.48
N PRO A 203 6.15 0.29 6.44
CA PRO A 203 4.70 0.27 6.26
C PRO A 203 4.34 -0.33 4.89
N TYR A 204 3.10 -0.81 4.74
CA TYR A 204 2.61 -1.41 3.49
C TYR A 204 2.69 -0.42 2.32
N THR A 205 2.15 0.77 2.51
CA THR A 205 2.28 1.88 1.58
C THR A 205 3.19 2.93 2.19
N MET A 206 4.22 3.31 1.46
CA MET A 206 5.20 4.29 1.91
C MET A 206 4.94 5.61 1.19
N PHE A 207 4.17 6.50 1.82
CA PHE A 207 3.98 7.87 1.32
C PHE A 207 5.28 8.67 1.42
N ASP A 208 5.50 9.55 0.47
CA ASP A 208 6.67 10.44 0.46
C ASP A 208 6.50 11.57 1.49
N THR A 209 6.75 11.25 2.76
CA THR A 209 6.67 12.16 3.89
C THR A 209 8.08 12.47 4.42
N ARG A 210 8.26 13.61 5.09
CA ARG A 210 9.56 13.97 5.71
C ARG A 210 10.04 12.88 6.65
N ARG A 211 9.14 12.34 7.45
CA ARG A 211 9.41 11.25 8.38
C ARG A 211 9.90 9.99 7.67
N ASN A 212 9.26 9.62 6.55
CA ASN A 212 9.63 8.43 5.79
C ASN A 212 10.94 8.63 5.03
N GLN A 213 11.20 9.83 4.50
CA GLN A 213 12.51 10.18 3.92
C GLN A 213 13.62 10.07 4.97
N THR A 214 13.39 10.57 6.18
CA THR A 214 14.33 10.44 7.30
C THR A 214 14.53 8.96 7.67
N LYS A 215 13.44 8.19 7.83
CA LYS A 215 13.52 6.74 8.10
C LYS A 215 14.27 6.00 7.01
N ALA A 216 14.07 6.31 5.74
CA ALA A 216 14.78 5.69 4.62
C ALA A 216 16.31 5.88 4.72
N LYS A 217 16.77 7.03 5.23
CA LYS A 217 18.21 7.31 5.47
C LYS A 217 18.75 6.53 6.67
N TRP A 218 17.95 6.32 7.72
CA TRP A 218 18.38 5.67 8.95
C TRP A 218 18.18 4.14 8.92
N ALA A 219 17.16 3.64 8.23
CA ALA A 219 16.83 2.23 8.20
C ALA A 219 18.00 1.31 7.82
N PRO A 220 18.82 1.61 6.78
CA PRO A 220 20.00 0.79 6.47
C PRO A 220 21.01 0.76 7.60
N ARG A 221 21.24 1.89 8.28
CA ARG A 221 22.18 1.98 9.40
C ARG A 221 21.74 1.14 10.58
N VAL A 222 20.46 1.25 10.96
CA VAL A 222 19.88 0.45 12.04
C VAL A 222 19.94 -1.04 11.69
N LEU A 223 19.57 -1.42 10.47
CA LEU A 223 19.63 -2.80 10.01
C LEU A 223 21.04 -3.36 10.06
N ASN A 224 22.03 -2.61 9.56
CA ASN A 224 23.44 -3.03 9.58
C ASN A 224 23.95 -3.18 11.01
N SER A 225 23.59 -2.27 11.92
CA SER A 225 23.95 -2.36 13.32
C SER A 225 23.36 -3.58 14.01
N MET A 226 22.09 -3.90 13.69
CA MET A 226 21.41 -5.10 14.22
C MET A 226 22.03 -6.39 13.67
N LEU A 227 22.36 -6.43 12.37
CA LEU A 227 23.06 -7.56 11.75
C LEU A 227 24.44 -7.76 12.35
N ALA A 228 25.20 -6.69 12.55
CA ALA A 228 26.51 -6.76 13.19
C ALA A 228 26.40 -7.27 14.63
N GLY A 229 25.42 -6.77 15.42
CA GLY A 229 25.15 -7.26 16.77
C GLY A 229 24.79 -8.75 16.79
N LEU A 230 23.90 -9.17 15.89
CA LEU A 230 23.51 -10.60 15.76
C LEU A 230 24.72 -11.47 15.41
N LEU A 231 25.55 -11.04 14.45
CA LEU A 231 26.75 -11.75 14.05
C LEU A 231 27.73 -11.90 15.21
N THR A 232 27.94 -10.82 15.98
CA THR A 232 28.79 -10.82 17.18
C THR A 232 28.29 -11.84 18.21
N VAL A 233 26.99 -11.88 18.49
CA VAL A 233 26.37 -12.86 19.40
C VAL A 233 26.55 -14.28 18.91
N LEU A 234 26.37 -14.52 17.60
CA LEU A 234 26.55 -15.87 17.00
C LEU A 234 28.01 -16.31 17.06
N ILE A 235 28.98 -15.43 16.78
CA ILE A 235 30.42 -15.73 16.88
C ILE A 235 30.76 -16.08 18.33
N TYR A 236 30.31 -15.27 19.28
CA TYR A 236 30.56 -15.50 20.70
C TYR A 236 29.96 -16.84 21.15
N ALA A 237 28.72 -17.14 20.77
CA ALA A 237 28.06 -18.42 21.06
C ALA A 237 28.79 -19.64 20.45
N ALA A 238 29.44 -19.46 19.30
CA ALA A 238 30.21 -20.54 18.64
C ALA A 238 31.61 -20.74 19.27
N VAL A 239 32.22 -19.71 19.77
CA VAL A 239 33.61 -19.74 20.32
C VAL A 239 33.62 -20.15 21.80
N MET A 240 32.63 -19.73 22.60
CA MET A 240 32.56 -20.07 24.03
C MET A 240 32.70 -21.57 24.34
N PRO A 241 32.00 -22.50 23.66
CA PRO A 241 32.13 -23.93 23.91
C PRO A 241 33.49 -24.53 23.55
N LEU A 242 34.32 -23.79 22.80
CA LEU A 242 35.68 -24.23 22.42
C LEU A 242 36.76 -23.78 23.40
N MET A 243 36.38 -22.93 24.36
CA MET A 243 37.27 -22.38 25.40
C MET A 243 37.13 -23.08 26.75
N ASP A 244 36.07 -23.88 26.94
CA ASP A 244 35.85 -24.79 28.09
C ASP A 244 36.34 -26.23 27.73
#